data_0e2c84fe078a4589f65f15cfeaa34170
#
_entry.id   0e2c84fe078a4589f65f15cfeaa34170
#
_cell.length_a   1.000
_cell.length_b   1.000
_cell.length_c   1.000
_cell.angle_alpha   90.00
_cell.angle_beta   90.00
_cell.angle_gamma   90.00
#
_symmetry.space_group_name_H-M   'P 1'
#
loop_
_entity.id
_entity.type
_entity.pdbx_description
1 polymer ?
#
loop_
_entity_poly.entity_id
_entity_poly.type
_entity_poly.pdbx_seq_one_letter_code
_entity_poly.pdbx_strand_id
1 'polypeptide(L)'
;GLGDVYKRQRLNYLMDNCLDPIRRLWGKPIGVNSGYRSPALNAAVGGVATSQHVKGEAADITTGTVEGNKRLFDMIRASDISFDQLIDERNFRWLHISCKMEGIGNRRAVLHL
;
A
#
# COMPACT_ATOMS: atom_id res chain seq x y z
N GLY A 1 -14.05 -4.56 -18.92
CA GLY A 1 -13.38 -5.75 -19.48
C GLY A 1 -12.78 -6.65 -18.41
N LEU A 2 -12.21 -7.76 -18.81
CA LEU A 2 -11.59 -8.70 -17.85
C LEU A 2 -10.48 -8.05 -17.03
N GLY A 3 -9.68 -7.16 -17.63
CA GLY A 3 -8.64 -6.43 -16.92
C GLY A 3 -9.17 -5.60 -15.78
N ASP A 4 -10.34 -4.97 -15.93
CA ASP A 4 -10.96 -4.16 -14.88
C ASP A 4 -11.48 -5.02 -13.74
N VAL A 5 -11.99 -6.22 -14.06
CA VAL A 5 -12.43 -7.18 -13.02
C VAL A 5 -11.25 -7.61 -12.17
N TYR A 6 -10.11 -7.97 -12.77
CA TYR A 6 -8.92 -8.35 -12.03
C TYR A 6 -8.38 -7.21 -11.18
N LYS A 7 -8.38 -5.98 -11.69
CA LYS A 7 -7.93 -4.81 -10.92
C LYS A 7 -8.82 -4.58 -9.71
N ARG A 8 -10.14 -4.70 -9.86
CA ARG A 8 -11.07 -4.61 -8.74
C ARG A 8 -10.82 -5.67 -7.69
N GLN A 9 -10.59 -6.91 -8.13
CA GLN A 9 -10.30 -8.02 -7.21
C GLN A 9 -9.03 -7.75 -6.41
N ARG A 10 -7.98 -7.23 -7.05
CA ARG A 10 -6.73 -6.88 -6.37
C ARG A 10 -6.91 -5.75 -5.38
N LEU A 11 -7.67 -4.71 -5.73
CA LEU A 11 -7.99 -3.61 -4.82
C LEU A 11 -8.79 -4.09 -3.62
N ASN A 12 -9.79 -4.94 -3.84
CA ASN A 12 -10.57 -5.52 -2.74
C ASN A 12 -9.69 -6.38 -1.84
N TYR A 13 -8.81 -7.17 -2.42
CA TYR A 13 -7.88 -7.98 -1.66
C TYR A 13 -6.94 -7.10 -0.82
N LEU A 14 -6.41 -6.04 -1.41
CA LEU A 14 -5.56 -5.07 -0.72
C LEU A 14 -6.29 -4.45 0.47
N MET A 15 -7.54 -4.01 0.28
CA MET A 15 -8.35 -3.44 1.35
C MET A 15 -8.59 -4.45 2.48
N ASP A 16 -9.06 -5.64 2.14
CA ASP A 16 -9.48 -6.63 3.13
C ASP A 16 -8.32 -7.26 3.89
N ASN A 17 -7.21 -7.50 3.21
CA ASN A 17 -6.10 -8.29 3.75
C ASN A 17 -4.90 -7.46 4.18
N CYS A 18 -4.87 -6.19 3.84
CA CYS A 18 -3.77 -5.31 4.18
C CYS A 18 -4.24 -4.02 4.85
N LEU A 19 -5.05 -3.22 4.18
CA LEU A 19 -5.44 -1.90 4.69
C LEU A 19 -6.36 -1.99 5.91
N ASP A 20 -7.36 -2.86 5.90
CA ASP A 20 -8.25 -3.03 7.04
C ASP A 20 -7.51 -3.58 8.27
N PRO A 21 -6.65 -4.61 8.14
CA PRO A 21 -5.79 -5.01 9.26
C PRO A 21 -4.91 -3.88 9.78
N ILE A 22 -4.34 -3.04 8.91
CA ILE A 22 -3.53 -1.89 9.31
C ILE A 22 -4.38 -0.86 10.06
N ARG A 23 -5.59 -0.57 9.59
CA ARG A 23 -6.51 0.34 10.28
C ARG A 23 -6.87 -0.17 11.67
N ARG A 24 -7.12 -1.46 11.81
CA ARG A 24 -7.39 -2.06 13.12
C ARG A 24 -6.18 -1.97 14.04
N LEU A 25 -5.00 -2.20 13.48
CA LEU A 25 -3.75 -2.10 14.23
C LEU A 25 -3.52 -0.68 14.75
N TRP A 26 -3.75 0.32 13.92
CA TRP A 26 -3.56 1.73 14.27
C TRP A 26 -4.65 2.24 15.22
N GLY A 27 -5.88 1.79 15.05
CA GLY A 27 -7.02 2.16 15.89
C GLY A 27 -7.58 3.55 15.65
N LYS A 28 -7.13 4.23 14.61
CA LYS A 28 -7.55 5.58 14.22
C LYS A 28 -7.68 5.66 12.71
N PRO A 29 -8.36 6.68 12.16
CA PRO A 29 -8.45 6.84 10.72
C PRO A 29 -7.08 6.94 10.05
N ILE A 30 -6.98 6.32 8.87
CA ILE A 30 -5.79 6.38 8.02
C ILE A 30 -6.21 6.93 6.66
N GLY A 31 -5.51 7.95 6.18
CA GLY A 31 -5.70 8.47 4.84
C GLY A 31 -5.11 7.49 3.82
N VAL A 32 -5.86 7.20 2.77
CA VAL A 32 -5.40 6.33 1.68
C VAL A 32 -5.39 7.16 0.40
N ASN A 33 -4.24 7.19 -0.24
CA ASN A 33 -4.05 7.91 -1.50
C ASN A 33 -3.48 6.95 -2.54
N SER A 34 -3.97 7.06 -3.78
CA SER A 34 -3.45 6.28 -4.90
C SER A 34 -3.51 4.77 -4.71
N GLY A 35 -4.62 4.23 -4.19
CA GLY A 35 -4.82 2.78 -4.08
C GLY A 35 -4.77 2.10 -5.44
N TYR A 36 -5.23 2.77 -6.49
CA TYR A 36 -5.10 2.35 -7.87
C TYR A 36 -4.76 3.56 -8.73
N ARG A 37 -3.86 3.36 -9.70
CA ARG A 37 -3.56 4.38 -10.72
C ARG A 37 -3.73 3.77 -12.10
N SER A 38 -4.48 4.48 -12.99
CA SER A 38 -4.50 4.13 -14.39
C SER A 38 -3.09 4.32 -14.98
N PRO A 39 -2.74 3.64 -16.09
CA PRO A 39 -1.45 3.86 -16.73
C PRO A 39 -1.20 5.33 -17.09
N ALA A 40 -2.23 6.05 -17.55
CA ALA A 40 -2.12 7.46 -17.89
C ALA A 40 -1.83 8.33 -16.66
N LEU A 41 -2.55 8.11 -15.55
CA LEU A 41 -2.32 8.84 -14.30
C LEU A 41 -0.93 8.50 -13.74
N ASN A 42 -0.55 7.24 -13.78
CA ASN A 42 0.76 6.81 -13.31
C ASN A 42 1.89 7.53 -14.05
N ALA A 43 1.80 7.64 -15.36
CA ALA A 43 2.77 8.38 -16.17
C ALA A 43 2.77 9.87 -15.82
N ALA A 44 1.58 10.47 -15.61
CA ALA A 44 1.45 11.89 -15.27
C ALA A 44 2.10 12.23 -13.93
N VAL A 45 2.11 11.31 -12.96
CA VAL A 45 2.75 11.52 -11.66
C VAL A 45 4.19 10.99 -11.61
N GLY A 46 4.74 10.57 -12.74
CA GLY A 46 6.12 10.08 -12.83
C GLY A 46 6.33 8.66 -12.35
N GLY A 47 5.27 7.87 -12.24
CA GLY A 47 5.36 6.47 -11.85
C GLY A 47 5.85 5.58 -12.99
N VAL A 48 6.39 4.41 -12.65
CA VAL A 48 6.84 3.43 -13.64
C VAL A 48 5.68 2.57 -14.13
N ALA A 49 5.75 2.10 -15.39
CA ALA A 49 4.70 1.31 -16.02
C ALA A 49 4.41 -0.01 -15.28
N THR A 50 5.39 -0.56 -14.58
CA THR A 50 5.27 -1.79 -13.80
C THR A 50 4.89 -1.56 -12.34
N SER A 51 4.49 -0.34 -11.97
CA SER A 51 4.13 0.01 -10.61
C SER A 51 3.00 -0.87 -10.10
N GLN A 52 3.08 -1.28 -8.83
CA GLN A 52 2.02 -2.03 -8.16
C GLN A 52 0.73 -1.22 -7.99
N HIS A 53 0.82 0.12 -7.99
CA HIS A 53 -0.38 0.97 -8.01
C HIS A 53 -1.20 0.75 -9.29
N VAL A 54 -0.54 0.60 -10.44
CA VAL A 54 -1.22 0.32 -11.71
C VAL A 54 -1.91 -1.04 -11.68
N LYS A 55 -1.30 -2.00 -10.98
CA LYS A 55 -1.86 -3.35 -10.82
C LYS A 55 -2.97 -3.42 -9.77
N GLY A 56 -3.19 -2.36 -8.99
CA GLY A 56 -4.15 -2.38 -7.89
C GLY A 56 -3.66 -3.13 -6.67
N GLU A 57 -2.35 -3.30 -6.52
CA GLU A 57 -1.72 -4.07 -5.43
C GLU A 57 -1.10 -3.19 -4.35
N ALA A 58 -1.16 -1.86 -4.49
CA ALA A 58 -0.49 -0.95 -3.59
C ALA A 58 -1.33 0.28 -3.25
N ALA A 59 -1.05 0.85 -2.09
CA ALA A 59 -1.62 2.13 -1.67
C ALA A 59 -0.55 2.94 -0.94
N ASP A 60 -0.67 4.25 -1.03
CA ASP A 60 0.07 5.17 -0.19
C ASP A 60 -0.84 5.58 0.97
N ILE A 61 -0.37 5.43 2.19
CA ILE A 61 -1.16 5.67 3.39
C ILE A 61 -0.47 6.67 4.30
N THR A 62 -1.26 7.37 5.09
CA THR A 62 -0.73 8.31 6.07
C THR A 62 -1.64 8.38 7.30
N THR A 63 -1.01 8.54 8.46
CA THR A 63 -1.71 8.84 9.71
C THR A 63 -2.01 10.33 9.85
N GLY A 64 -1.44 11.16 8.98
CA GLY A 64 -1.55 12.61 9.03
C GLY A 64 -0.33 13.32 9.59
N THR A 65 0.60 12.61 10.22
CA THR A 65 1.83 13.17 10.75
C THR A 65 3.03 12.27 10.47
N VAL A 66 4.20 12.87 10.37
CA VAL A 66 5.47 12.13 10.21
C VAL A 66 5.69 11.20 11.40
N GLU A 67 5.48 11.67 12.62
CA GLU A 67 5.67 10.85 13.82
C GLU A 67 4.70 9.68 13.86
N GLY A 68 3.44 9.91 13.52
CA GLY A 68 2.46 8.84 13.41
C GLY A 68 2.84 7.81 12.36
N ASN A 69 3.34 8.27 11.22
CA ASN A 69 3.79 7.38 10.14
C ASN A 69 4.97 6.51 10.57
N LYS A 70 5.94 7.07 11.30
CA LYS A 70 7.05 6.30 11.88
C LYS A 70 6.55 5.22 12.82
N ARG A 71 5.62 5.57 13.70
CA ARG A 71 5.03 4.63 14.65
C ARG A 71 4.26 3.53 13.93
N LEU A 72 3.44 3.90 12.97
CA LEU A 72 2.68 2.92 12.18
C LEU A 72 3.60 1.97 11.41
N PHE A 73 4.66 2.51 10.81
CA PHE A 73 5.67 1.71 10.12
C PHE A 73 6.25 0.62 11.03
N ASP A 74 6.65 1.00 12.23
CA ASP A 74 7.19 0.04 13.20
C ASP A 74 6.14 -0.96 13.66
N MET A 75 4.90 -0.53 13.84
CA MET A 75 3.80 -1.42 14.22
C MET A 75 3.51 -2.46 13.14
N ILE A 76 3.51 -2.06 11.87
CA ILE A 76 3.30 -2.98 10.74
C ILE A 76 4.44 -4.00 10.68
N ARG A 77 5.69 -3.55 10.83
CA ARG A 77 6.85 -4.45 10.83
C ARG A 77 6.79 -5.50 11.94
N ALA A 78 6.31 -5.09 13.10
CA ALA A 78 6.19 -5.98 14.26
C ALA A 78 4.95 -6.86 14.22
N SER A 79 4.03 -6.63 13.29
CA SER A 79 2.78 -7.37 13.14
C SER A 79 2.97 -8.66 12.35
N ASP A 80 1.91 -9.46 12.27
CA ASP A 80 1.83 -10.64 11.40
C ASP A 80 1.13 -10.34 10.06
N ILE A 81 0.88 -9.07 9.76
CA ILE A 81 0.25 -8.68 8.49
C ILE A 81 1.16 -9.09 7.33
N SER A 82 0.60 -9.80 6.37
CA SER A 82 1.32 -10.19 5.15
C SER A 82 1.35 -9.00 4.20
N PHE A 83 2.53 -8.64 3.72
CA PHE A 83 2.69 -7.59 2.72
C PHE A 83 3.88 -7.89 1.80
N ASP A 84 3.87 -7.31 0.61
CA ASP A 84 4.99 -7.44 -0.32
C ASP A 84 6.05 -6.38 -0.02
N GLN A 85 5.67 -5.11 0.00
CA GLN A 85 6.58 -4.01 0.30
C GLN A 85 5.96 -3.07 1.33
N LEU A 86 6.79 -2.58 2.23
CA LEU A 86 6.50 -1.49 3.15
C LEU A 86 7.62 -0.47 3.00
N ILE A 87 7.31 0.72 2.55
CA ILE A 87 8.31 1.73 2.22
C ILE A 87 7.97 3.04 2.93
N ASP A 88 8.90 3.59 3.69
CA ASP A 88 8.78 4.99 4.09
C ASP A 88 9.29 5.86 2.94
N GLU A 89 8.50 6.83 2.55
CA GLU A 89 8.83 7.72 1.46
C GLU A 89 8.93 9.17 1.96
N ARG A 90 9.91 9.88 1.46
CA ARG A 90 10.17 11.29 1.75
C ARG A 90 10.22 11.56 3.27
N ASN A 91 11.05 10.79 3.98
CA ASN A 91 11.20 10.92 5.44
C ASN A 91 9.87 10.76 6.17
N PHE A 92 9.16 9.67 5.88
CA PHE A 92 7.89 9.31 6.53
C PHE A 92 6.74 10.30 6.29
N ARG A 93 6.76 11.03 5.18
CA ARG A 93 5.60 11.84 4.81
C ARG A 93 4.39 10.97 4.49
N TRP A 94 4.64 9.79 3.93
CA TRP A 94 3.65 8.74 3.77
C TRP A 94 4.34 7.38 3.73
N LEU A 95 3.54 6.33 3.80
CA LEU A 95 4.01 4.97 3.68
C LEU A 95 3.42 4.34 2.43
N HIS A 96 4.26 3.66 1.66
CA HIS A 96 3.80 2.81 0.58
C HIS A 96 3.65 1.40 1.12
N ILE A 97 2.47 0.80 0.91
CA ILE A 97 2.19 -0.57 1.30
C ILE A 97 1.65 -1.33 0.10
N SER A 98 2.15 -2.52 -0.14
CA SER A 98 1.67 -3.37 -1.21
C SER A 98 1.48 -4.80 -0.73
N CYS A 99 0.54 -5.50 -1.34
CA CYS A 99 0.41 -6.94 -1.16
C CYS A 99 -0.07 -7.57 -2.46
N LYS A 100 0.48 -8.74 -2.75
CA LYS A 100 0.07 -9.52 -3.91
C LYS A 100 -1.17 -10.33 -3.56
N MET A 101 -2.06 -10.47 -4.53
CA MET A 101 -3.30 -11.20 -4.33
C MET A 101 -3.03 -12.61 -3.83
N GLU A 102 -3.81 -13.05 -2.84
CA GLU A 102 -3.67 -14.34 -2.16
C GLU A 102 -2.35 -14.50 -1.40
N GLY A 103 -1.59 -13.41 -1.24
CA GLY A 103 -0.32 -13.43 -0.52
C GLY A 103 0.81 -14.15 -1.25
N ILE A 104 0.58 -14.60 -2.49
CA ILE A 104 1.59 -15.31 -3.27
C ILE A 104 2.68 -14.34 -3.69
N GLY A 105 3.92 -14.60 -3.26
CA GLY A 105 5.06 -13.77 -3.58
C GLY A 105 5.24 -12.54 -2.70
N ASN A 106 4.46 -12.38 -1.61
CA ASN A 106 4.68 -11.33 -0.63
C ASN A 106 6.04 -11.51 0.04
N ARG A 107 6.91 -10.53 -0.10
CA ARG A 107 8.32 -10.61 0.33
C ARG A 107 8.57 -10.04 1.70
N ARG A 108 7.64 -9.28 2.27
CA ARG A 108 7.84 -8.46 3.48
C ARG A 108 9.08 -7.56 3.37
N ALA A 109 9.31 -7.02 2.17
CA ALA A 109 10.44 -6.14 1.92
C ALA A 109 10.20 -4.77 2.56
N VAL A 110 11.14 -4.32 3.36
CA VAL A 110 11.09 -3.04 4.06
C VAL A 110 12.16 -2.13 3.48
N LEU A 111 11.74 -0.98 2.97
CA LEU A 111 12.61 -0.06 2.26
C LEU A 111 12.44 1.37 2.79
N HIS A 112 13.48 2.19 2.58
CA HIS A 112 13.49 3.61 2.92
C HIS A 112 13.85 4.40 1.66
N LEU A 113 12.94 5.22 1.17
CA LEU A 113 13.18 6.00 -0.06
C LEU A 113 13.07 7.52 0.14
#